data_8ab398e96e0120a10a243adba3191e50
#
_entry.id   8ab398e96e0120a10a243adba3191e50
#
_cell.length_a   1.000
_cell.length_b   1.000
_cell.length_c   1.000
_cell.angle_alpha   90.00
_cell.angle_beta   90.00
_cell.angle_gamma   90.00
#
_symmetry.space_group_name_H-M   'P 1'
#
loop_
_entity.id
_entity.type
_entity.pdbx_description
1 polymer ?
#
loop_
_entity_poly.entity_id
_entity_poly.type
_entity_poly.pdbx_seq_one_letter_code
_entity_poly.pdbx_strand_id
1 'polypeptide(L)'
;MLKKLYNPKTADYLNFKRYCRGEEITWTYAERHCEMGDYNPPDWDENCNNWGFFCHPFLLPPSQRFLYSVPMGTGTIDAHDVVRGILEFNKIKVDRIYRIAVNISMPIDGEGHSLPHFDHPFPHKNLLIYLTDPEEGNTICEGESFTGKEDDAIIFEGKHYNYPPKKGRRMALVATFSDDD
;
A
#
# COMPACT_ATOMS: atom_id res chain seq x y z
N MET A 1 -6.49 14.48 -3.53
CA MET A 1 -5.55 14.81 -4.67
C MET A 1 -4.46 13.76 -4.71
N LEU A 2 -4.23 13.17 -5.88
CA LEU A 2 -3.18 12.20 -6.13
C LEU A 2 -1.97 12.88 -6.77
N LYS A 3 -0.77 12.66 -6.23
CA LYS A 3 0.46 13.32 -6.72
C LYS A 3 1.56 12.28 -6.91
N LYS A 4 2.19 12.27 -8.08
CA LYS A 4 3.39 11.47 -8.33
C LYS A 4 4.60 12.09 -7.64
N LEU A 5 5.41 11.23 -7.00
CA LEU A 5 6.67 11.58 -6.35
C LEU A 5 7.85 11.05 -7.17
N TYR A 6 9.00 11.65 -6.98
CA TYR A 6 10.25 11.12 -7.50
C TYR A 6 10.79 10.06 -6.53
N ASN A 7 11.12 8.89 -7.05
CA ASN A 7 11.81 7.85 -6.30
C ASN A 7 13.31 7.90 -6.65
N PRO A 8 14.19 8.27 -5.71
CA PRO A 8 15.63 8.42 -5.97
C PRO A 8 16.34 7.08 -6.18
N LYS A 9 15.65 5.95 -5.96
CA LYS A 9 16.18 4.59 -6.13
C LYS A 9 17.53 4.39 -5.41
N THR A 10 17.58 4.82 -4.16
CA THR A 10 18.76 4.66 -3.32
C THR A 10 19.17 3.19 -3.18
N ALA A 11 20.39 2.92 -2.72
CA ALA A 11 20.86 1.57 -2.45
C ALA A 11 19.94 0.85 -1.44
N ASP A 12 19.50 1.55 -0.40
CA ASP A 12 18.57 1.02 0.61
C ASP A 12 17.23 0.64 0.01
N TYR A 13 16.67 1.51 -0.84
CA TYR A 13 15.44 1.18 -1.59
C TYR A 13 15.62 -0.06 -2.47
N LEU A 14 16.71 -0.16 -3.21
CA LEU A 14 16.97 -1.30 -4.10
C LEU A 14 17.18 -2.61 -3.31
N ASN A 15 17.85 -2.54 -2.17
CA ASN A 15 18.03 -3.68 -1.27
C ASN A 15 16.70 -4.11 -0.65
N PHE A 16 15.92 -3.16 -0.15
CA PHE A 16 14.58 -3.41 0.37
C PHE A 16 13.67 -4.03 -0.69
N LYS A 17 13.64 -3.49 -1.91
CA LYS A 17 12.87 -4.06 -3.02
C LYS A 17 13.30 -5.49 -3.33
N ARG A 18 14.60 -5.78 -3.31
CA ARG A 18 15.13 -7.14 -3.51
C ARG A 18 14.66 -8.08 -2.40
N TYR A 19 14.72 -7.65 -1.15
CA TYR A 19 14.20 -8.40 -0.01
C TYR A 19 12.70 -8.72 -0.18
N CYS A 20 11.87 -7.72 -0.50
CA CYS A 20 10.43 -7.92 -0.71
C CYS A 20 10.10 -8.88 -1.86
N ARG A 21 10.98 -9.00 -2.86
CA ARG A 21 10.81 -9.89 -4.02
C ARG A 21 11.47 -11.25 -3.84
N GLY A 22 12.26 -11.40 -2.79
CA GLY A 22 13.03 -12.62 -2.48
C GLY A 22 12.20 -13.69 -1.79
N GLU A 23 12.92 -14.76 -1.40
CA GLU A 23 12.33 -15.94 -0.74
C GLU A 23 12.34 -15.83 0.80
N GLU A 24 13.05 -14.83 1.34
CA GLU A 24 13.21 -14.67 2.80
C GLU A 24 12.02 -13.99 3.47
N ILE A 25 11.21 -13.26 2.70
CA ILE A 25 10.05 -12.57 3.21
C ILE A 25 8.87 -13.52 3.38
N THR A 26 8.24 -13.49 4.55
CA THR A 26 7.04 -14.27 4.83
C THR A 26 5.78 -13.48 4.49
N TRP A 27 4.77 -14.16 3.98
CA TRP A 27 3.51 -13.54 3.58
C TRP A 27 2.36 -14.08 4.39
N THR A 28 1.50 -13.17 4.86
CA THR A 28 0.22 -13.53 5.46
C THR A 28 -0.87 -13.35 4.40
N TYR A 29 -1.67 -14.37 4.20
CA TYR A 29 -2.85 -14.25 3.33
C TYR A 29 -4.00 -13.63 4.11
N ALA A 30 -4.56 -12.58 3.55
CA ALA A 30 -5.80 -11.97 4.01
C ALA A 30 -6.91 -12.29 3.00
N GLU A 31 -8.01 -12.86 3.48
CA GLU A 31 -9.13 -13.26 2.62
C GLU A 31 -9.85 -12.08 1.97
N ARG A 32 -9.70 -10.88 2.53
CA ARG A 32 -10.39 -9.67 2.11
C ARG A 32 -9.47 -8.47 2.15
N HIS A 33 -9.66 -7.55 1.21
CA HIS A 33 -8.89 -6.32 1.12
C HIS A 33 -9.19 -5.33 2.25
N CYS A 34 -10.43 -5.32 2.75
CA CYS A 34 -10.85 -4.58 3.95
C CYS A 34 -11.96 -5.34 4.68
N GLU A 35 -12.02 -5.19 5.99
CA GLU A 35 -13.11 -5.75 6.77
C GLU A 35 -14.38 -4.92 6.58
N MET A 36 -15.49 -5.64 6.35
CA MET A 36 -16.82 -5.05 6.26
C MET A 36 -17.34 -4.76 7.68
N GLY A 37 -17.01 -3.67 8.27
CA GLY A 37 -17.53 -3.39 9.60
C GLY A 37 -17.35 -1.94 10.04
N ASP A 38 -16.15 -1.42 9.89
CA ASP A 38 -15.81 -0.16 10.54
C ASP A 38 -15.89 1.06 9.62
N TYR A 39 -15.88 0.87 8.29
CA TYR A 39 -15.80 1.97 7.32
C TYR A 39 -16.62 1.74 6.07
N ASN A 40 -17.77 1.06 6.21
CA ASN A 40 -18.63 0.78 5.06
C ASN A 40 -19.26 2.10 4.56
N PRO A 41 -18.70 2.70 3.49
CA PRO A 41 -19.40 3.78 2.86
C PRO A 41 -20.70 3.23 2.23
N PRO A 42 -21.75 4.03 2.18
CA PRO A 42 -22.96 3.69 1.44
C PRO A 42 -22.75 3.48 -0.07
N ASP A 43 -21.50 3.58 -0.53
CA ASP A 43 -21.07 3.51 -1.93
C ASP A 43 -20.62 2.10 -2.35
N TRP A 44 -21.09 1.07 -1.66
CA TRP A 44 -20.95 -0.29 -2.16
C TRP A 44 -21.71 -0.38 -3.48
N ASP A 45 -20.99 -0.58 -4.56
CA ASP A 45 -21.59 -0.90 -5.83
C ASP A 45 -21.40 -2.39 -6.17
N GLU A 46 -22.14 -2.87 -7.16
CA GLU A 46 -22.08 -4.26 -7.63
C GLU A 46 -20.73 -4.64 -8.24
N ASN A 47 -19.87 -3.66 -8.54
CA ASN A 47 -18.53 -3.85 -9.07
C ASN A 47 -17.46 -4.03 -7.97
N CYS A 48 -17.85 -3.83 -6.70
CA CYS A 48 -16.96 -4.09 -5.59
C CYS A 48 -16.74 -5.60 -5.41
N ASN A 49 -15.54 -6.05 -5.61
CA ASN A 49 -15.15 -7.43 -5.38
C ASN A 49 -14.07 -7.48 -4.29
N ASN A 50 -14.38 -8.11 -3.18
CA ASN A 50 -13.49 -8.18 -2.03
C ASN A 50 -12.62 -9.45 -2.11
N TRP A 51 -11.61 -9.40 -2.95
CA TRP A 51 -10.67 -10.52 -3.11
C TRP A 51 -9.59 -10.55 -2.05
N GLY A 52 -8.98 -11.71 -1.87
CA GLY A 52 -7.84 -11.89 -0.98
C GLY A 52 -6.53 -11.35 -1.56
N PHE A 53 -5.61 -11.04 -0.68
CA PHE A 53 -4.27 -10.57 -1.03
C PHE A 53 -3.25 -11.08 -0.01
N PHE A 54 -1.97 -10.98 -0.37
CA PHE A 54 -0.88 -11.28 0.55
C PHE A 54 -0.32 -9.99 1.12
N CYS A 55 -0.04 -9.99 2.42
CA CYS A 55 0.49 -8.84 3.13
C CYS A 55 1.70 -9.21 3.98
N HIS A 56 2.71 -8.35 4.01
CA HIS A 56 3.78 -8.38 4.99
C HIS A 56 3.86 -7.02 5.70
N PRO A 57 3.43 -6.96 6.97
CA PRO A 57 3.51 -5.72 7.75
C PRO A 57 4.90 -5.51 8.32
N PHE A 58 5.45 -4.32 8.17
CA PHE A 58 6.68 -3.85 8.81
C PHE A 58 6.38 -2.99 10.04
N LEU A 59 5.34 -2.19 9.98
CA LEU A 59 4.83 -1.37 11.07
C LEU A 59 3.30 -1.43 11.05
N LEU A 60 2.71 -1.75 12.21
CA LEU A 60 1.26 -1.77 12.40
C LEU A 60 0.86 -0.83 13.52
N PRO A 61 -0.27 -0.13 13.39
CA PRO A 61 -0.86 0.59 14.49
C PRO A 61 -1.25 -0.40 15.61
N PRO A 62 -1.26 0.04 16.87
CA PRO A 62 -1.56 -0.84 18.02
C PRO A 62 -2.87 -1.62 17.87
N SER A 63 -3.89 -1.00 17.26
CA SER A 63 -5.21 -1.62 17.04
C SER A 63 -5.18 -2.79 16.04
N GLN A 64 -4.19 -2.88 15.18
CA GLN A 64 -4.08 -3.94 14.16
C GLN A 64 -3.06 -5.03 14.51
N ARG A 65 -2.27 -4.85 15.57
CA ARG A 65 -1.21 -5.81 15.95
C ARG A 65 -1.73 -7.20 16.29
N PHE A 66 -3.01 -7.32 16.66
CA PHE A 66 -3.65 -8.62 16.96
C PHE A 66 -4.09 -9.39 15.72
N LEU A 67 -4.21 -8.72 14.57
CA LEU A 67 -4.68 -9.33 13.33
C LEU A 67 -3.57 -10.09 12.58
N TYR A 68 -2.33 -9.78 12.86
CA TYR A 68 -1.19 -10.35 12.16
C TYR A 68 -0.24 -11.02 13.16
N SER A 69 -0.15 -12.34 13.08
CA SER A 69 0.79 -13.15 13.88
C SER A 69 2.24 -13.06 13.39
N VAL A 70 2.54 -12.15 12.48
CA VAL A 70 3.88 -12.02 11.91
C VAL A 70 4.77 -11.28 12.90
N PRO A 71 5.91 -11.85 13.34
CA PRO A 71 6.90 -11.09 14.06
C PRO A 71 7.29 -9.87 13.18
N MET A 72 7.23 -8.67 13.75
CA MET A 72 7.84 -7.50 13.10
C MET A 72 9.34 -7.79 13.03
N GLY A 73 9.76 -8.36 11.90
CA GLY A 73 11.06 -8.96 11.74
C GLY A 73 12.11 -8.03 11.17
N THR A 74 13.20 -8.63 10.82
CA THR A 74 14.28 -8.09 9.99
C THR A 74 13.69 -7.37 8.77
N GLY A 75 14.04 -6.12 8.56
CA GLY A 75 13.51 -5.29 7.48
C GLY A 75 12.61 -4.12 7.92
N THR A 76 12.17 -4.08 9.18
CA THR A 76 11.35 -2.97 9.69
C THR A 76 12.10 -1.63 9.62
N ILE A 77 13.38 -1.62 9.97
CA ILE A 77 14.23 -0.42 9.89
C ILE A 77 14.38 -0.01 8.43
N ASP A 78 14.71 -0.95 7.56
CA ASP A 78 14.90 -0.69 6.13
C ASP A 78 13.62 -0.11 5.49
N ALA A 79 12.45 -0.67 5.83
CA ALA A 79 11.16 -0.18 5.34
C ALA A 79 10.88 1.26 5.80
N HIS A 80 11.20 1.57 7.06
CA HIS A 80 11.03 2.90 7.62
C HIS A 80 11.96 3.91 6.96
N ASP A 81 13.22 3.56 6.77
CA ASP A 81 14.23 4.43 6.15
C ASP A 81 13.94 4.68 4.67
N VAL A 82 13.44 3.66 3.96
CA VAL A 82 12.97 3.81 2.57
C VAL A 82 11.80 4.79 2.49
N VAL A 83 10.79 4.66 3.35
CA VAL A 83 9.63 5.55 3.38
C VAL A 83 10.08 6.98 3.67
N ARG A 84 10.87 7.19 4.74
CA ARG A 84 11.40 8.51 5.10
C ARG A 84 12.26 9.09 3.98
N GLY A 85 13.18 8.33 3.45
CA GLY A 85 14.09 8.81 2.41
C GLY A 85 13.37 9.31 1.16
N ILE A 86 12.29 8.63 0.73
CA ILE A 86 11.48 9.07 -0.41
C ILE A 86 10.71 10.35 -0.07
N LEU A 87 10.09 10.42 1.12
CA LEU A 87 9.32 11.61 1.53
C LEU A 87 10.23 12.83 1.71
N GLU A 88 11.37 12.68 2.38
CA GLU A 88 12.37 13.74 2.58
C GLU A 88 12.94 14.24 1.24
N PHE A 89 13.28 13.32 0.32
CA PHE A 89 13.75 13.70 -1.01
C PHE A 89 12.75 14.60 -1.74
N ASN A 90 11.45 14.33 -1.58
CA ASN A 90 10.37 15.12 -2.15
C ASN A 90 9.96 16.33 -1.28
N LYS A 91 10.73 16.63 -0.22
CA LYS A 91 10.50 17.76 0.70
C LYS A 91 9.15 17.68 1.43
N ILE A 92 8.68 16.47 1.69
CA ILE A 92 7.48 16.21 2.48
C ILE A 92 7.93 15.99 3.92
N LYS A 93 7.47 16.84 4.81
CA LYS A 93 7.68 16.67 6.23
C LYS A 93 6.80 15.54 6.76
N VAL A 94 7.31 14.79 7.72
CA VAL A 94 6.61 13.67 8.33
C VAL A 94 6.66 13.85 9.84
N ASP A 95 5.51 14.00 10.45
CA ASP A 95 5.37 13.97 11.91
C ASP A 95 5.39 12.52 12.40
N ARG A 96 4.51 11.68 11.88
CA ARG A 96 4.35 10.31 12.33
C ARG A 96 4.03 9.35 11.18
N ILE A 97 4.66 8.19 11.21
CA ILE A 97 4.28 7.05 10.35
C ILE A 97 3.43 6.09 11.18
N TYR A 98 2.24 5.76 10.70
CA TYR A 98 1.25 4.91 11.40
C TYR A 98 1.35 3.46 10.99
N ARG A 99 1.58 3.20 9.70
CA ARG A 99 1.63 1.86 9.11
C ARG A 99 2.66 1.82 8.00
N ILE A 100 3.34 0.68 7.87
CA ILE A 100 4.13 0.32 6.69
C ILE A 100 3.85 -1.16 6.41
N ALA A 101 3.44 -1.47 5.21
CA ALA A 101 3.22 -2.84 4.76
C ALA A 101 3.52 -2.99 3.27
N VAL A 102 3.88 -4.19 2.85
CA VAL A 102 3.90 -4.55 1.43
C VAL A 102 2.74 -5.48 1.15
N ASN A 103 1.95 -5.14 0.16
CA ASN A 103 0.78 -5.90 -0.28
C ASN A 103 1.02 -6.48 -1.67
N ILE A 104 0.58 -7.71 -1.89
CA ILE A 104 0.59 -8.37 -3.20
C ILE A 104 -0.85 -8.70 -3.58
N SER A 105 -1.31 -8.15 -4.69
CA SER A 105 -2.53 -8.57 -5.37
C SER A 105 -2.18 -9.38 -6.60
N MET A 106 -2.91 -10.47 -6.81
CA MET A 106 -2.79 -11.35 -7.95
C MET A 106 -3.94 -11.08 -8.94
N PRO A 107 -3.82 -11.50 -10.20
CA PRO A 107 -4.98 -11.56 -11.09
C PRO A 107 -6.10 -12.37 -10.47
N ILE A 108 -7.33 -11.93 -10.68
CA ILE A 108 -8.53 -12.63 -10.24
C ILE A 108 -9.42 -12.94 -11.45
N ASP A 109 -10.24 -13.97 -11.33
CA ASP A 109 -11.30 -14.23 -12.30
C ASP A 109 -12.43 -13.22 -12.11
N GLY A 110 -12.85 -12.60 -13.21
CA GLY A 110 -13.92 -11.60 -13.21
C GLY A 110 -13.43 -10.16 -13.24
N GLU A 111 -14.38 -9.25 -13.21
CA GLU A 111 -14.17 -7.80 -13.20
C GLU A 111 -14.46 -7.24 -11.80
N GLY A 112 -14.04 -6.01 -11.56
CA GLY A 112 -14.32 -5.27 -10.34
C GLY A 112 -13.08 -4.69 -9.68
N HIS A 113 -13.31 -4.01 -8.58
CA HIS A 113 -12.28 -3.32 -7.81
C HIS A 113 -12.44 -3.62 -6.31
N SER A 114 -11.38 -3.36 -5.52
CA SER A 114 -11.48 -3.49 -4.06
C SER A 114 -12.49 -2.50 -3.49
N LEU A 115 -12.98 -2.78 -2.28
CA LEU A 115 -13.87 -1.84 -1.60
C LEU A 115 -13.20 -0.47 -1.45
N PRO A 116 -13.91 0.62 -1.80
CA PRO A 116 -13.47 1.97 -1.48
C PRO A 116 -13.38 2.16 0.04
N HIS A 117 -12.23 2.57 0.54
CA HIS A 117 -11.98 2.69 1.98
C HIS A 117 -11.00 3.81 2.32
N PHE A 118 -10.92 4.10 3.61
CA PHE A 118 -9.84 4.85 4.23
C PHE A 118 -9.01 3.87 5.07
N ASP A 119 -7.69 4.03 5.12
CA ASP A 119 -6.85 3.15 5.95
C ASP A 119 -7.02 3.39 7.46
N HIS A 120 -7.44 4.60 7.85
CA HIS A 120 -7.65 4.99 9.26
C HIS A 120 -8.87 5.88 9.43
N PRO A 121 -9.50 5.91 10.64
CA PRO A 121 -10.65 6.77 10.94
C PRO A 121 -10.29 8.24 11.22
N PHE A 122 -9.04 8.61 11.03
CA PHE A 122 -8.53 9.95 11.25
C PHE A 122 -7.78 10.45 10.00
N PRO A 123 -7.57 11.76 9.83
CA PRO A 123 -6.83 12.31 8.70
C PRO A 123 -5.43 11.72 8.59
N HIS A 124 -5.06 11.28 7.40
CA HIS A 124 -3.76 10.72 7.10
C HIS A 124 -3.48 10.79 5.59
N LYS A 125 -2.21 10.73 5.25
CA LYS A 125 -1.74 10.61 3.87
C LYS A 125 -1.23 9.19 3.63
N ASN A 126 -1.33 8.76 2.39
CA ASN A 126 -0.82 7.48 1.89
C ASN A 126 0.37 7.73 0.98
N LEU A 127 1.48 7.02 1.22
CA LEU A 127 2.55 6.81 0.26
C LEU A 127 2.40 5.40 -0.30
N LEU A 128 2.37 5.28 -1.62
CA LEU A 128 2.35 4.01 -2.32
C LEU A 128 3.52 3.95 -3.28
N ILE A 129 4.30 2.85 -3.22
CA ILE A 129 5.45 2.62 -4.09
C ILE A 129 5.27 1.26 -4.78
N TYR A 130 5.24 1.27 -6.10
CA TYR A 130 5.11 0.04 -6.89
C TYR A 130 6.45 -0.70 -6.94
N LEU A 131 6.50 -1.92 -6.43
CA LEU A 131 7.71 -2.77 -6.43
C LEU A 131 7.77 -3.73 -7.62
N THR A 132 6.70 -3.79 -8.41
CA THR A 132 6.60 -4.57 -9.65
C THR A 132 5.93 -3.73 -10.74
N ASP A 133 5.97 -4.23 -11.97
CA ASP A 133 5.32 -3.63 -13.14
C ASP A 133 4.05 -4.45 -13.50
N PRO A 134 2.91 -4.21 -12.86
CA PRO A 134 1.69 -4.94 -13.15
C PRO A 134 1.07 -4.48 -14.46
N GLU A 135 0.49 -5.40 -15.22
CA GLU A 135 -0.40 -5.03 -16.31
C GLU A 135 -1.74 -4.59 -15.69
N GLU A 136 -2.06 -3.31 -15.78
CA GLU A 136 -3.15 -2.64 -15.07
C GLU A 136 -2.91 -2.62 -13.53
N GLY A 137 -3.94 -2.85 -12.72
CA GLY A 137 -3.79 -2.76 -11.26
C GLY A 137 -3.79 -1.31 -10.75
N ASN A 138 -4.64 -0.49 -11.33
CA ASN A 138 -4.73 0.94 -11.04
C ASN A 138 -5.11 1.20 -9.59
N THR A 139 -4.55 2.27 -9.04
CA THR A 139 -5.03 2.87 -7.78
C THR A 139 -5.94 4.04 -8.12
N ILE A 140 -7.11 4.06 -7.52
CA ILE A 140 -8.09 5.14 -7.66
C ILE A 140 -8.19 5.87 -6.32
N CYS A 141 -8.12 7.19 -6.34
CA CYS A 141 -8.33 8.02 -5.17
C CYS A 141 -9.17 9.23 -5.55
N GLU A 142 -10.31 9.43 -4.88
CA GLU A 142 -11.23 10.55 -5.14
C GLU A 142 -11.53 10.75 -6.63
N GLY A 143 -11.69 9.65 -7.38
CA GLY A 143 -11.96 9.65 -8.82
C GLY A 143 -10.75 9.86 -9.73
N GLU A 144 -9.58 10.17 -9.18
CA GLU A 144 -8.34 10.22 -9.95
C GLU A 144 -7.72 8.81 -10.06
N SER A 145 -7.31 8.41 -11.27
CA SER A 145 -6.72 7.09 -11.55
C SER A 145 -5.22 7.18 -11.77
N PHE A 146 -4.48 6.25 -11.18
CA PHE A 146 -3.05 6.10 -11.42
C PHE A 146 -2.70 4.66 -11.79
N THR A 147 -2.10 4.50 -12.97
CA THR A 147 -1.51 3.24 -13.42
C THR A 147 -0.03 3.26 -13.10
N GLY A 148 0.37 2.54 -12.05
CA GLY A 148 1.76 2.52 -11.59
C GLY A 148 2.62 1.55 -12.38
N LYS A 149 3.87 1.95 -12.58
CA LYS A 149 4.97 1.09 -13.06
C LYS A 149 5.95 0.80 -11.93
N GLU A 150 6.78 -0.20 -12.12
CA GLU A 150 7.86 -0.50 -11.18
C GLU A 150 8.67 0.76 -10.86
N ASP A 151 8.90 0.99 -9.57
CA ASP A 151 9.57 2.14 -8.97
C ASP A 151 8.77 3.45 -8.97
N ASP A 152 7.57 3.49 -9.51
CA ASP A 152 6.71 4.67 -9.34
C ASP A 152 6.30 4.82 -7.88
N ALA A 153 6.29 6.07 -7.41
CA ALA A 153 5.80 6.45 -6.09
C ALA A 153 4.71 7.51 -6.22
N ILE A 154 3.65 7.38 -5.46
CA ILE A 154 2.56 8.35 -5.38
C ILE A 154 2.20 8.64 -3.93
N ILE A 155 1.70 9.85 -3.71
CA ILE A 155 1.08 10.25 -2.45
C ILE A 155 -0.37 10.66 -2.73
N PHE A 156 -1.26 10.29 -1.82
CA PHE A 156 -2.66 10.68 -1.89
C PHE A 156 -3.30 10.73 -0.50
N GLU A 157 -4.42 11.38 -0.44
CA GLU A 157 -5.27 11.48 0.75
C GLU A 157 -6.72 11.31 0.31
N GLY A 158 -7.51 10.60 1.10
CA GLY A 158 -8.92 10.38 0.84
C GLY A 158 -9.29 8.92 0.60
N LYS A 159 -10.56 8.75 0.23
CA LYS A 159 -11.13 7.44 -0.08
C LYS A 159 -10.50 6.87 -1.34
N HIS A 160 -10.05 5.64 -1.26
CA HIS A 160 -9.35 5.00 -2.36
C HIS A 160 -9.67 3.51 -2.47
N TYR A 161 -9.37 2.97 -3.65
CA TYR A 161 -9.49 1.55 -3.97
C TYR A 161 -8.52 1.19 -5.10
N ASN A 162 -8.39 -0.08 -5.41
CA ASN A 162 -7.55 -0.53 -6.51
C ASN A 162 -8.22 -1.64 -7.32
N TYR A 163 -7.81 -1.72 -8.58
CA TYR A 163 -8.10 -2.84 -9.44
C TYR A 163 -7.06 -3.94 -9.26
N PRO A 164 -7.42 -5.22 -9.44
CA PRO A 164 -6.45 -6.30 -9.54
C PRO A 164 -5.63 -6.13 -10.82
N PRO A 165 -4.38 -6.64 -10.87
CA PRO A 165 -3.65 -6.67 -12.12
C PRO A 165 -4.27 -7.69 -13.07
N LYS A 166 -4.22 -7.44 -14.39
CA LYS A 166 -4.64 -8.42 -15.41
C LYS A 166 -3.61 -9.52 -15.59
N LYS A 167 -2.32 -9.17 -15.47
CA LYS A 167 -1.22 -10.13 -15.51
C LYS A 167 -0.15 -9.79 -14.49
N GLY A 168 0.61 -10.81 -14.12
CA GLY A 168 1.67 -10.67 -13.15
C GLY A 168 1.13 -10.50 -11.74
N ARG A 169 1.85 -9.74 -10.92
CA ARG A 169 1.45 -9.41 -9.56
C ARG A 169 1.63 -7.90 -9.35
N ARG A 170 0.67 -7.29 -8.69
CA ARG A 170 0.81 -5.93 -8.18
C ARG A 170 1.38 -6.01 -6.76
N MET A 171 2.66 -5.72 -6.62
CA MET A 171 3.31 -5.60 -5.32
C MET A 171 3.55 -4.13 -5.03
N ALA A 172 3.06 -3.65 -3.91
CA ALA A 172 3.20 -2.25 -3.52
C ALA A 172 3.55 -2.10 -2.04
N LEU A 173 4.55 -1.28 -1.75
CA LEU A 173 4.79 -0.76 -0.40
C LEU A 173 3.77 0.35 -0.15
N VAL A 174 3.03 0.22 0.95
CA VAL A 174 2.04 1.19 1.42
C VAL A 174 2.48 1.70 2.77
N ALA A 175 2.59 3.02 2.91
CA ALA A 175 2.80 3.66 4.20
C ALA A 175 1.75 4.74 4.44
N THR A 176 1.22 4.78 5.66
CA THR A 176 0.30 5.83 6.10
C THR A 176 0.99 6.72 7.12
N PHE A 177 0.81 8.03 6.99
CA PHE A 177 1.52 9.01 7.82
C PHE A 177 0.74 10.30 7.99
N SER A 178 1.13 11.12 8.98
CA SER A 178 0.77 12.53 9.09
C SER A 178 1.97 13.40 8.74
N ASP A 179 1.69 14.59 8.23
CA ASP A 179 2.64 15.67 8.06
C ASP A 179 2.30 16.83 9.01
N ASP A 180 3.32 17.59 9.36
CA ASP A 180 3.16 18.89 10.05
C ASP A 180 2.67 19.90 9.01
N ASP A 181 1.39 20.24 9.04
CA ASP A 181 0.83 21.40 8.34
C ASP A 181 1.03 22.68 9.17
#